data_19c29f944d16d3807a5719c6750bcc4a
#
_entry.id   19c29f944d16d3807a5719c6750bcc4a
#
_cell.length_a   1.000
_cell.length_b   1.000
_cell.length_c   1.000
_cell.angle_alpha   90.00
_cell.angle_beta   90.00
_cell.angle_gamma   90.00
#
_symmetry.space_group_name_H-M   'P 1'
#
loop_
_entity.id
_entity.type
_entity.pdbx_description
1 polymer ?
#
loop_
_entity_poly.entity_id
_entity_poly.type
_entity_poly.pdbx_seq_one_letter_code
_entity_poly.pdbx_strand_id
1 'polypeptide(L)'
;MNIKKIILIVTISLMFVESLDADEFFGKFEQGSFILGKTNPKAKVQIDKKKIRVSKGGFFAFGLDRDRKNDVVIKIKKGDETKIIKKKVLKREYKIQRIDGLPPKQVTPPPEVYEKIKKDNKLIGKARSLDTPYDFFKDKFIYPIDKYIITGV
;
A
#
# COMPACT_ATOMS: atom_id res chain seq x y z
N MET A 1 35.00 -13.09 41.66
CA MET A 1 33.59 -12.81 41.21
C MET A 1 32.93 -14.19 41.01
N ASN A 2 31.83 -14.47 41.73
CA ASN A 2 31.24 -15.82 41.81
C ASN A 2 30.61 -16.23 40.47
N ILE A 3 30.97 -17.40 39.92
CA ILE A 3 30.46 -17.97 38.66
C ILE A 3 28.93 -17.88 38.57
N LYS A 4 28.23 -18.14 39.69
CA LYS A 4 26.76 -18.02 39.79
C LYS A 4 26.24 -16.58 39.49
N LYS A 5 26.99 -15.56 39.89
CA LYS A 5 26.65 -14.14 39.60
C LYS A 5 26.89 -13.79 38.14
N ILE A 6 27.92 -14.36 37.50
CA ILE A 6 28.21 -14.18 36.07
C ILE A 6 27.12 -14.83 35.24
N ILE A 7 26.71 -16.06 35.57
CA ILE A 7 25.64 -16.80 34.90
C ILE A 7 24.30 -16.02 35.00
N LEU A 8 23.98 -15.47 36.16
CA LEU A 8 22.77 -14.70 36.40
C LEU A 8 22.76 -13.39 35.55
N ILE A 9 23.90 -12.70 35.42
CA ILE A 9 24.01 -11.48 34.62
C ILE A 9 23.87 -11.81 33.12
N VAL A 10 24.46 -12.92 32.66
CA VAL A 10 24.34 -13.36 31.26
C VAL A 10 22.91 -13.78 30.92
N THR A 11 22.19 -14.48 31.83
CA THR A 11 20.79 -14.85 31.60
C THR A 11 19.85 -13.66 31.61
N ILE A 12 20.10 -12.64 32.43
CA ILE A 12 19.30 -11.39 32.44
C ILE A 12 19.56 -10.59 31.17
N SER A 13 20.81 -10.57 30.68
CA SER A 13 21.17 -9.88 29.41
C SER A 13 20.54 -10.54 28.16
N LEU A 14 20.32 -11.87 28.19
CA LEU A 14 19.65 -12.57 27.09
C LEU A 14 18.13 -12.36 27.04
N MET A 15 17.51 -11.91 28.14
CA MET A 15 16.07 -11.63 28.18
C MET A 15 15.67 -10.27 27.60
N PHE A 16 16.64 -9.37 27.33
CA PHE A 16 16.41 -8.07 26.70
C PHE A 16 16.75 -8.08 25.20
N VAL A 17 16.44 -9.15 24.48
CA VAL A 17 16.32 -9.07 23.03
C VAL A 17 14.95 -8.47 22.74
N GLU A 18 14.84 -7.14 22.84
CA GLU A 18 13.76 -6.43 22.19
C GLU A 18 13.83 -6.81 20.72
N SER A 19 12.80 -7.48 20.22
CA SER A 19 12.64 -7.68 18.79
C SER A 19 12.63 -6.29 18.15
N LEU A 20 13.73 -5.96 17.49
CA LEU A 20 13.81 -4.81 16.60
C LEU A 20 12.75 -5.02 15.52
N ASP A 21 11.53 -4.56 15.79
CA ASP A 21 10.44 -4.49 14.82
C ASP A 21 10.86 -3.51 13.72
N ALA A 22 11.64 -4.01 12.77
CA ALA A 22 12.06 -3.24 11.62
C ALA A 22 10.84 -2.92 10.75
N ASP A 23 10.68 -1.64 10.44
CA ASP A 23 9.67 -1.24 9.46
C ASP A 23 10.21 -1.56 8.06
N GLU A 24 9.54 -2.46 7.35
CA GLU A 24 9.93 -2.93 6.03
C GLU A 24 9.00 -2.36 4.95
N PHE A 25 9.55 -2.12 3.76
CA PHE A 25 8.78 -1.64 2.61
C PHE A 25 9.14 -2.46 1.38
N PHE A 26 8.13 -2.96 0.71
CA PHE A 26 8.24 -3.74 -0.51
C PHE A 26 7.59 -2.96 -1.66
N GLY A 27 8.29 -2.88 -2.78
CA GLY A 27 7.91 -2.09 -3.95
C GLY A 27 8.89 -0.97 -4.26
N LYS A 28 8.80 -0.40 -5.45
CA LYS A 28 9.61 0.72 -5.87
C LYS A 28 8.93 2.03 -5.52
N PHE A 29 9.65 2.95 -4.90
CA PHE A 29 9.15 4.31 -4.64
C PHE A 29 9.21 5.14 -5.94
N GLU A 30 8.29 4.88 -6.83
CA GLU A 30 8.16 5.45 -8.17
C GLU A 30 6.70 5.85 -8.42
N GLN A 31 6.47 6.82 -9.28
CA GLN A 31 5.11 7.27 -9.66
C GLN A 31 4.23 6.09 -10.10
N GLY A 32 2.99 6.05 -9.63
CA GLY A 32 2.02 5.00 -9.95
C GLY A 32 2.28 3.65 -9.28
N SER A 33 3.27 3.54 -8.38
CA SER A 33 3.60 2.28 -7.72
C SER A 33 2.72 1.97 -6.53
N PHE A 34 2.53 0.68 -6.29
CA PHE A 34 1.95 0.12 -5.07
C PHE A 34 3.09 -0.23 -4.10
N ILE A 35 2.95 0.19 -2.86
CA ILE A 35 3.91 -0.09 -1.79
C ILE A 35 3.20 -0.92 -0.71
N LEU A 36 3.79 -2.06 -0.38
CA LEU A 36 3.44 -2.86 0.77
C LEU A 36 4.39 -2.51 1.91
N GLY A 37 3.86 -2.25 3.09
CA GLY A 37 4.65 -2.02 4.29
C GLY A 37 4.36 -3.09 5.35
N LYS A 38 5.35 -3.36 6.22
CA LYS A 38 5.21 -4.20 7.40
C LYS A 38 5.77 -3.46 8.60
N THR A 39 5.04 -3.48 9.69
CA THR A 39 5.41 -2.85 10.97
C THR A 39 4.75 -3.59 12.13
N ASN A 40 4.94 -3.12 13.36
CA ASN A 40 4.24 -3.67 14.51
C ASN A 40 2.71 -3.59 14.30
N PRO A 41 1.93 -4.65 14.57
CA PRO A 41 0.46 -4.65 14.39
C PRO A 41 -0.28 -3.57 15.20
N LYS A 42 0.30 -3.11 16.30
CA LYS A 42 -0.27 -2.04 17.15
C LYS A 42 0.16 -0.63 16.70
N ALA A 43 1.01 -0.52 15.69
CA ALA A 43 1.48 0.78 15.19
C ALA A 43 0.35 1.55 14.49
N LYS A 44 0.41 2.88 14.61
CA LYS A 44 -0.44 3.79 13.84
C LYS A 44 0.38 4.35 12.68
N VAL A 45 -0.06 4.06 11.45
CA VAL A 45 0.62 4.49 10.23
C VAL A 45 -0.12 5.65 9.58
N GLN A 46 0.64 6.64 9.14
CA GLN A 46 0.14 7.76 8.36
C GLN A 46 1.06 7.99 7.15
N ILE A 47 0.47 8.07 5.98
CA ILE A 47 1.15 8.41 4.73
C ILE A 47 0.76 9.84 4.37
N ASP A 48 1.72 10.75 4.35
CA ASP A 48 1.50 12.19 4.25
C ASP A 48 0.52 12.66 5.34
N LYS A 49 -0.73 12.98 4.97
CA LYS A 49 -1.79 13.39 5.91
C LYS A 49 -2.85 12.29 6.13
N LYS A 50 -2.78 11.17 5.40
CA LYS A 50 -3.80 10.12 5.41
C LYS A 50 -3.42 9.00 6.39
N LYS A 51 -4.30 8.70 7.34
CA LYS A 51 -4.17 7.52 8.22
C LYS A 51 -4.40 6.25 7.39
N ILE A 52 -3.53 5.26 7.58
CA ILE A 52 -3.61 3.96 6.90
C ILE A 52 -3.84 2.89 7.96
N ARG A 53 -4.76 1.97 7.65
CA ARG A 53 -5.01 0.81 8.51
C ARG A 53 -3.84 -0.16 8.45
N VAL A 54 -3.43 -0.65 9.61
CA VAL A 54 -2.47 -1.75 9.76
C VAL A 54 -3.27 -3.02 10.05
N SER A 55 -2.97 -4.10 9.36
CA SER A 55 -3.61 -5.40 9.57
C SER A 55 -3.16 -6.06 10.88
N LYS A 56 -3.85 -7.11 11.31
CA LYS A 56 -3.44 -7.92 12.48
C LYS A 56 -2.06 -8.54 12.31
N GLY A 57 -1.61 -8.76 11.08
CA GLY A 57 -0.26 -9.25 10.74
C GLY A 57 0.79 -8.14 10.65
N GLY A 58 0.43 -6.87 10.89
CA GLY A 58 1.35 -5.74 10.79
C GLY A 58 1.53 -5.20 9.37
N PHE A 59 0.74 -5.67 8.40
CA PHE A 59 0.82 -5.22 7.02
C PHE A 59 -0.06 -4.00 6.76
N PHE A 60 0.43 -3.10 5.91
CA PHE A 60 -0.32 -1.97 5.39
C PHE A 60 0.08 -1.70 3.94
N ALA A 61 -0.77 -1.05 3.18
CA ALA A 61 -0.52 -0.79 1.77
C ALA A 61 -0.95 0.63 1.39
N PHE A 62 -0.25 1.21 0.42
CA PHE A 62 -0.60 2.49 -0.17
C PHE A 62 -0.12 2.60 -1.61
N GLY A 63 -0.82 3.40 -2.40
CA GLY A 63 -0.43 3.75 -3.76
C GLY A 63 0.29 5.10 -3.80
N LEU A 64 1.24 5.22 -4.69
CA LEU A 64 1.86 6.50 -5.06
C LEU A 64 1.13 7.03 -6.29
N ASP A 65 0.72 8.30 -6.23
CA ASP A 65 0.01 8.95 -7.33
C ASP A 65 0.82 8.91 -8.64
N ARG A 66 0.11 8.73 -9.77
CA ARG A 66 0.72 8.66 -11.09
C ARG A 66 1.55 9.90 -11.42
N ASP A 67 1.04 11.07 -11.02
CA ASP A 67 1.66 12.36 -11.35
C ASP A 67 2.31 13.01 -10.11
N ARG A 68 2.64 12.19 -9.11
CA ARG A 68 3.24 12.67 -7.87
C ARG A 68 4.58 13.35 -8.12
N LYS A 69 4.72 14.58 -7.63
CA LYS A 69 5.96 15.38 -7.77
C LYS A 69 6.80 15.39 -6.48
N ASN A 70 6.16 15.18 -5.34
CA ASN A 70 6.79 15.32 -4.03
C ASN A 70 7.19 13.97 -3.43
N ASP A 71 8.18 13.99 -2.56
CA ASP A 71 8.54 12.86 -1.73
C ASP A 71 7.36 12.39 -0.88
N VAL A 72 7.33 11.13 -0.49
CA VAL A 72 6.34 10.59 0.44
C VAL A 72 6.88 10.64 1.86
N VAL A 73 6.04 11.10 2.79
CA VAL A 73 6.34 11.11 4.21
C VAL A 73 5.53 10.03 4.90
N ILE A 74 6.22 9.07 5.50
CA ILE A 74 5.65 7.94 6.22
C ILE A 74 5.89 8.18 7.70
N LYS A 75 4.82 8.29 8.47
CA LYS A 75 4.87 8.46 9.92
C LYS A 75 4.34 7.19 10.59
N ILE A 76 5.16 6.57 11.43
CA ILE A 76 4.83 5.35 12.16
C ILE A 76 4.95 5.65 13.64
N LYS A 77 3.85 5.51 14.36
CA LYS A 77 3.80 5.69 15.82
C LYS A 77 3.61 4.33 16.49
N LYS A 78 4.57 3.95 17.37
CA LYS A 78 4.56 2.74 18.19
C LYS A 78 4.56 3.19 19.66
N GLY A 79 3.44 3.03 20.36
CA GLY A 79 3.30 3.61 21.71
C GLY A 79 3.52 5.12 21.70
N ASP A 80 4.50 5.60 22.44
CA ASP A 80 4.88 7.01 22.50
C ASP A 80 5.95 7.41 21.49
N GLU A 81 6.65 6.45 20.93
CA GLU A 81 7.67 6.69 19.91
C GLU A 81 7.03 6.97 18.53
N THR A 82 7.57 7.96 17.85
CA THR A 82 7.14 8.32 16.49
C THR A 82 8.35 8.39 15.58
N LYS A 83 8.37 7.54 14.56
CA LYS A 83 9.36 7.50 13.49
C LYS A 83 8.80 8.19 12.25
N ILE A 84 9.58 9.08 11.66
CA ILE A 84 9.26 9.78 10.41
C ILE A 84 10.27 9.34 9.36
N ILE A 85 9.76 8.77 8.27
CA ILE A 85 10.56 8.27 7.15
C ILE A 85 10.16 9.07 5.92
N LYS A 86 11.12 9.74 5.31
CA LYS A 86 10.93 10.45 4.03
C LYS A 86 11.56 9.63 2.91
N LYS A 87 10.79 9.29 1.88
CA LYS A 87 11.25 8.55 0.70
C LYS A 87 11.07 9.38 -0.55
N LYS A 88 12.15 9.51 -1.31
CA LYS A 88 12.10 10.14 -2.64
C LYS A 88 11.25 9.29 -3.58
N VAL A 89 10.34 9.93 -4.30
CA VAL A 89 9.53 9.27 -5.34
C VAL A 89 10.15 9.54 -6.69
N LEU A 90 10.54 8.47 -7.38
CA LEU A 90 11.15 8.56 -8.71
C LEU A 90 10.08 8.86 -9.76
N LYS A 91 10.46 9.62 -10.77
CA LYS A 91 9.61 9.84 -11.94
C LYS A 91 9.57 8.58 -12.79
N ARG A 92 8.38 8.20 -13.25
CA ARG A 92 8.17 7.11 -14.19
C ARG A 92 7.91 7.65 -15.58
N GLU A 93 8.49 7.03 -16.59
CA GLU A 93 8.18 7.29 -17.98
C GLU A 93 7.03 6.37 -18.41
N TYR A 94 5.95 7.00 -18.89
CA TYR A 94 4.77 6.30 -19.38
C TYR A 94 4.75 6.31 -20.90
N LYS A 95 4.49 5.15 -21.50
CA LYS A 95 4.18 5.06 -22.93
C LYS A 95 2.77 5.60 -23.15
N ILE A 96 2.68 6.81 -23.71
CA ILE A 96 1.38 7.44 -23.96
C ILE A 96 0.94 7.09 -25.38
N GLN A 97 -0.23 6.45 -25.49
CA GLN A 97 -0.91 6.26 -26.75
C GLN A 97 -1.94 7.38 -26.96
N ARG A 98 -1.88 8.02 -28.11
CA ARG A 98 -2.86 9.02 -28.51
C ARG A 98 -3.73 8.42 -29.61
N ILE A 99 -5.04 8.41 -29.40
CA ILE A 99 -6.03 7.91 -30.34
C ILE A 99 -6.90 9.10 -30.76
N ASP A 100 -6.79 9.48 -32.00
CA ASP A 100 -7.58 10.59 -32.60
C ASP A 100 -8.66 10.01 -33.54
N GLY A 101 -9.70 10.78 -33.82
CA GLY A 101 -10.74 10.45 -34.81
C GLY A 101 -11.78 9.42 -34.35
N LEU A 102 -11.94 9.24 -33.04
CA LEU A 102 -13.01 8.39 -32.50
C LEU A 102 -14.39 8.99 -32.79
N PRO A 103 -15.36 8.19 -33.27
CA PRO A 103 -16.74 8.67 -33.44
C PRO A 103 -17.31 9.19 -32.12
N PRO A 104 -18.09 10.32 -32.14
CA PRO A 104 -18.65 10.92 -30.90
C PRO A 104 -19.37 9.94 -30.00
N LYS A 105 -20.10 8.95 -30.56
CA LYS A 105 -20.79 7.90 -29.81
C LYS A 105 -19.88 6.97 -28.99
N GLN A 106 -18.59 6.90 -29.31
CA GLN A 106 -17.61 6.12 -28.55
C GLN A 106 -16.96 6.93 -27.43
N VAL A 107 -17.04 8.27 -27.52
CA VAL A 107 -16.50 9.18 -26.51
C VAL A 107 -17.58 9.56 -25.49
N THR A 108 -18.80 9.82 -25.99
CA THR A 108 -19.96 10.17 -25.13
C THR A 108 -20.99 9.06 -25.24
N PRO A 109 -21.31 8.38 -24.12
CA PRO A 109 -22.32 7.33 -24.14
C PRO A 109 -23.68 7.87 -24.56
N PRO A 110 -24.43 7.15 -25.41
CA PRO A 110 -25.77 7.55 -25.77
C PRO A 110 -26.72 7.46 -24.55
N PRO A 111 -27.80 8.28 -24.52
CA PRO A 111 -28.72 8.40 -23.37
C PRO A 111 -29.27 7.07 -22.85
N GLU A 112 -29.53 6.12 -23.74
CA GLU A 112 -30.11 4.80 -23.40
C GLU A 112 -29.20 3.94 -22.51
N VAL A 113 -27.88 4.21 -22.47
CA VAL A 113 -26.96 3.47 -21.59
C VAL A 113 -26.72 4.12 -20.23
N TYR A 114 -27.18 5.35 -20.01
CA TYR A 114 -26.94 6.07 -18.75
C TYR A 114 -27.50 5.35 -17.53
N GLU A 115 -28.69 4.76 -17.61
CA GLU A 115 -29.28 4.03 -16.49
C GLU A 115 -28.44 2.79 -16.13
N LYS A 116 -27.90 2.11 -17.13
CA LYS A 116 -26.95 0.99 -16.90
C LYS A 116 -25.68 1.48 -16.21
N ILE A 117 -25.06 2.53 -16.72
CA ILE A 117 -23.85 3.13 -16.14
C ILE A 117 -24.10 3.54 -14.68
N LYS A 118 -25.24 4.16 -14.39
CA LYS A 118 -25.61 4.58 -13.03
C LYS A 118 -25.79 3.37 -12.09
N LYS A 119 -26.41 2.30 -12.57
CA LYS A 119 -26.57 1.05 -11.82
C LYS A 119 -25.21 0.40 -11.54
N ASP A 120 -24.35 0.32 -12.54
CA ASP A 120 -23.02 -0.28 -12.41
C ASP A 120 -22.15 0.55 -11.45
N ASN A 121 -22.16 1.87 -11.56
CA ASN A 121 -21.45 2.77 -10.65
C ASN A 121 -21.94 2.62 -9.19
N LYS A 122 -23.23 2.41 -8.96
CA LYS A 122 -23.78 2.14 -7.64
C LYS A 122 -23.26 0.81 -7.06
N LEU A 123 -23.19 -0.25 -7.88
CA LEU A 123 -22.63 -1.55 -7.48
C LEU A 123 -21.13 -1.43 -7.16
N ILE A 124 -20.38 -0.75 -8.02
CA ILE A 124 -18.94 -0.49 -7.81
C ILE A 124 -18.74 0.32 -6.52
N GLY A 125 -19.54 1.37 -6.30
CA GLY A 125 -19.50 2.17 -5.09
C GLY A 125 -19.75 1.34 -3.83
N LYS A 126 -20.76 0.46 -3.86
CA LYS A 126 -21.06 -0.47 -2.77
C LYS A 126 -19.92 -1.44 -2.52
N ALA A 127 -19.32 -2.02 -3.57
CA ALA A 127 -18.19 -2.94 -3.43
C ALA A 127 -16.95 -2.22 -2.83
N ARG A 128 -16.66 -0.99 -3.30
CA ARG A 128 -15.54 -0.19 -2.79
C ARG A 128 -15.71 0.32 -1.37
N SER A 129 -16.92 0.40 -0.86
CA SER A 129 -17.22 0.80 0.52
C SER A 129 -17.02 -0.33 1.53
N LEU A 130 -16.86 -1.56 1.07
CA LEU A 130 -16.62 -2.70 1.95
C LEU A 130 -15.22 -2.57 2.57
N ASP A 131 -15.17 -2.47 3.89
CA ASP A 131 -13.94 -2.54 4.66
C ASP A 131 -13.85 -3.92 5.34
N THR A 132 -13.00 -4.79 4.80
CA THR A 132 -12.83 -6.15 5.30
C THR A 132 -11.57 -6.25 6.18
N PRO A 133 -11.56 -7.14 7.19
CA PRO A 133 -10.39 -7.30 8.08
C PRO A 133 -9.24 -8.08 7.43
N TYR A 134 -9.43 -8.53 6.20
CA TYR A 134 -8.45 -9.35 5.49
C TYR A 134 -7.31 -8.50 4.92
N ASP A 135 -6.14 -9.12 4.82
CA ASP A 135 -4.91 -8.50 4.28
C ASP A 135 -4.42 -9.22 3.00
N PHE A 136 -5.36 -9.60 2.13
CA PHE A 136 -5.08 -10.26 0.84
C PHE A 136 -4.07 -9.49 -0.03
N PHE A 137 -3.96 -8.20 0.17
CA PHE A 137 -3.01 -7.35 -0.55
C PHE A 137 -1.52 -7.68 -0.27
N LYS A 138 -1.22 -8.50 0.74
CA LYS A 138 0.14 -8.99 1.05
C LYS A 138 0.56 -10.14 0.14
N ASP A 139 -0.42 -10.86 -0.40
CA ASP A 139 -0.19 -12.04 -1.23
C ASP A 139 0.05 -11.63 -2.71
N LYS A 140 0.51 -12.56 -3.52
CA LYS A 140 0.70 -12.29 -4.95
C LYS A 140 -0.65 -12.11 -5.63
N PHE A 141 -0.75 -11.06 -6.46
CA PHE A 141 -1.88 -10.91 -7.36
C PHE A 141 -1.81 -11.96 -8.46
N ILE A 142 -2.95 -12.54 -8.81
CA ILE A 142 -3.10 -13.45 -9.95
C ILE A 142 -3.60 -12.69 -11.17
N TYR A 143 -3.25 -13.16 -12.36
CA TYR A 143 -3.83 -12.62 -13.59
C TYR A 143 -5.32 -12.95 -13.64
N PRO A 144 -6.19 -11.98 -13.99
CA PRO A 144 -7.64 -12.20 -14.06
C PRO A 144 -8.04 -13.14 -15.20
N ILE A 145 -7.16 -13.31 -16.20
CA ILE A 145 -7.37 -14.13 -17.39
C ILE A 145 -6.08 -14.88 -17.71
N ASP A 146 -6.17 -16.20 -17.78
CA ASP A 146 -5.05 -17.04 -18.21
C ASP A 146 -4.88 -17.01 -19.74
N LYS A 147 -3.61 -17.06 -20.20
CA LYS A 147 -3.22 -17.19 -21.61
C LYS A 147 -3.49 -15.98 -22.53
N TYR A 148 -3.80 -14.81 -21.99
CA TYR A 148 -3.95 -13.59 -22.78
C TYR A 148 -2.79 -12.64 -22.53
N ILE A 149 -2.34 -11.99 -23.60
CA ILE A 149 -1.34 -10.91 -23.50
C ILE A 149 -2.09 -9.64 -23.09
N ILE A 150 -1.80 -9.16 -21.89
CA ILE A 150 -2.29 -7.84 -21.47
C ILE A 150 -1.33 -6.80 -22.04
N THR A 151 -1.80 -6.07 -23.05
CA THR A 151 -1.02 -5.02 -23.69
C THR A 151 -1.50 -3.65 -23.23
N GLY A 152 -0.61 -2.69 -23.21
CA GLY A 152 -0.99 -1.26 -23.14
C GLY A 152 -1.30 -0.72 -21.75
N VAL A 153 -0.43 -1.02 -20.78
CA VAL A 153 -0.40 -0.21 -19.54
C VAL A 153 0.87 0.63 -19.49
#